data_66e97ef65c26152da9e902d6841386e8
#
_entry.id   66e97ef65c26152da9e902d6841386e8
#
_cell.length_a   1.000
_cell.length_b   1.000
_cell.length_c   1.000
_cell.angle_alpha   90.00
_cell.angle_beta   90.00
_cell.angle_gamma   90.00
#
_symmetry.space_group_name_H-M   'P 1'
#
loop_
_entity.id
_entity.type
_entity.pdbx_description
1 polymer ?
#
loop_
_entity_poly.entity_id
_entity_poly.type
_entity_poly.pdbx_seq_one_letter_code
_entity_poly.pdbx_strand_id
1 'polypeptide(L)'
;MNVTDPIADMLTRIRNANSAKHSAVSIPASKIKVEIANILKEEGFISNFKVEGDLMKTIEVELKYGPNNEKVITDLKRISKPGLRVYSKVDEIPRVLNGLGIAVISTSEGILTDKQARQKHVGGEVLAYIW
;
A
#
# COMPACT_ATOMS: atom_id res chain seq x y z
N MET A 1 -24.75 8.65 6.93
CA MET A 1 -23.87 7.62 7.46
C MET A 1 -22.46 7.77 6.87
N ASN A 2 -21.46 7.82 7.72
CA ASN A 2 -20.09 7.96 7.24
C ASN A 2 -19.50 6.60 6.90
N VAL A 3 -19.00 6.49 5.68
CA VAL A 3 -18.28 5.30 5.25
C VAL A 3 -16.80 5.53 5.52
N THR A 4 -16.18 4.65 6.31
CA THR A 4 -14.76 4.74 6.62
C THR A 4 -13.97 3.84 5.69
N ASP A 5 -12.80 4.32 5.27
CA ASP A 5 -11.86 3.55 4.46
C ASP A 5 -10.47 3.66 5.09
N PRO A 6 -10.14 2.74 6.01
CA PRO A 6 -8.85 2.76 6.69
C PRO A 6 -7.66 2.64 5.75
N ILE A 7 -7.80 1.93 4.63
CA ILE A 7 -6.72 1.80 3.65
C ILE A 7 -6.51 3.15 2.94
N ALA A 8 -7.58 3.82 2.54
CA ALA A 8 -7.47 5.15 1.92
C ALA A 8 -6.83 6.14 2.89
N ASP A 9 -7.18 6.07 4.18
CA ASP A 9 -6.57 6.91 5.20
C ASP A 9 -5.06 6.67 5.29
N MET A 10 -4.64 5.41 5.30
CA MET A 10 -3.22 5.05 5.31
C MET A 10 -2.50 5.63 4.09
N LEU A 11 -3.04 5.45 2.89
CA LEU A 11 -2.44 5.96 1.66
C LEU A 11 -2.34 7.49 1.69
N THR A 12 -3.38 8.16 2.19
CA THR A 12 -3.41 9.62 2.29
C THR A 12 -2.35 10.13 3.26
N ARG A 13 -2.20 9.48 4.42
CA ARG A 13 -1.17 9.87 5.41
C ARG A 13 0.23 9.72 4.82
N ILE A 14 0.49 8.63 4.12
CA ILE A 14 1.78 8.40 3.44
C ILE A 14 1.99 9.45 2.35
N ARG A 15 0.98 9.71 1.53
CA ARG A 15 1.04 10.72 0.46
C ARG A 15 1.38 12.09 1.01
N ASN A 16 0.68 12.52 2.06
CA ASN A 16 0.88 13.83 2.66
C ASN A 16 2.27 13.97 3.28
N ALA A 17 2.72 12.95 4.01
CA ALA A 17 4.05 12.95 4.62
C ALA A 17 5.15 12.96 3.54
N ASN A 18 4.94 12.21 2.48
CA ASN A 18 5.87 12.16 1.35
C ASN A 18 5.97 13.51 0.63
N SER A 19 4.83 14.18 0.45
CA SER A 19 4.80 15.52 -0.17
C SER A 19 5.48 16.57 0.70
N ALA A 20 5.33 16.46 2.01
CA ALA A 20 5.95 17.39 2.98
C ALA A 20 7.40 17.01 3.30
N LYS A 21 7.93 15.94 2.70
CA LYS A 21 9.29 15.45 2.93
C LYS A 21 9.56 15.07 4.39
N HIS A 22 8.55 14.56 5.08
CA HIS A 22 8.72 14.04 6.43
C HIS A 22 9.55 12.74 6.39
N SER A 23 10.35 12.51 7.44
CA SER A 23 11.16 11.28 7.53
C SER A 23 10.32 10.06 7.92
N ALA A 24 9.21 10.29 8.62
CA ALA A 24 8.35 9.21 9.10
C ALA A 24 6.90 9.68 9.23
N VAL A 25 5.99 8.72 9.27
CA VAL A 25 4.57 8.98 9.50
C VAL A 25 3.98 7.88 10.36
N SER A 26 3.10 8.25 11.30
CA SER A 26 2.43 7.31 12.19
C SER A 26 1.01 7.05 11.71
N ILE A 27 0.63 5.78 11.68
CA ILE A 27 -0.65 5.32 11.14
C ILE A 27 -1.26 4.33 12.15
N PRO A 28 -2.58 4.44 12.44
CA PRO A 28 -3.23 3.41 13.27
C PRO A 28 -3.06 2.03 12.64
N ALA A 29 -2.67 1.04 13.45
CA ALA A 29 -2.35 -0.28 12.94
C ALA A 29 -3.58 -1.15 12.72
N SER A 30 -3.51 -2.03 11.72
CA SER A 30 -4.39 -3.16 11.54
C SER A 30 -3.62 -4.23 10.80
N LYS A 31 -4.14 -5.46 10.79
CA LYS A 31 -3.47 -6.56 10.11
C LYS A 31 -3.22 -6.27 8.64
N ILE A 32 -4.24 -5.77 7.94
CA ILE A 32 -4.14 -5.44 6.51
C ILE A 32 -3.11 -4.33 6.28
N LYS A 33 -3.12 -3.29 7.11
CA LYS A 33 -2.19 -2.18 6.97
C LYS A 33 -0.74 -2.61 7.20
N VAL A 34 -0.50 -3.51 8.15
CA VAL A 34 0.84 -4.07 8.38
C VAL A 34 1.30 -4.85 7.17
N GLU A 35 0.43 -5.64 6.56
CA GLU A 35 0.75 -6.39 5.35
C GLU A 35 1.07 -5.45 4.17
N ILE A 36 0.32 -4.37 4.03
CA ILE A 36 0.59 -3.35 3.00
C ILE A 36 1.95 -2.67 3.25
N ALA A 37 2.24 -2.30 4.50
CA ALA A 37 3.52 -1.70 4.86
C ALA A 37 4.69 -2.64 4.53
N ASN A 38 4.53 -3.93 4.78
CA ASN A 38 5.55 -4.91 4.44
C ASN A 38 5.81 -4.98 2.93
N ILE A 39 4.74 -4.94 2.12
CA ILE A 39 4.87 -4.90 0.66
C ILE A 39 5.62 -3.64 0.22
N LEU A 40 5.28 -2.48 0.77
CA LEU A 40 5.95 -1.23 0.44
C LEU A 40 7.45 -1.28 0.76
N LYS A 41 7.80 -1.91 1.89
CA LYS A 41 9.19 -2.10 2.26
C LYS A 41 9.91 -3.04 1.31
N GLU A 42 9.32 -4.19 1.03
CA GLU A 42 9.94 -5.20 0.14
C GLU A 42 10.12 -4.67 -1.28
N GLU A 43 9.20 -3.84 -1.76
CA GLU A 43 9.26 -3.26 -3.09
C GLU A 43 10.13 -1.99 -3.14
N GLY A 44 10.69 -1.57 -2.01
CA GLY A 44 11.62 -0.45 -1.96
C GLY A 44 10.97 0.93 -1.97
N PHE A 45 9.67 1.03 -1.70
CA PHE A 45 8.98 2.32 -1.63
C PHE A 45 9.18 3.04 -0.30
N ILE A 46 9.42 2.29 0.77
CA ILE A 46 9.74 2.84 2.08
C ILE A 46 11.00 2.18 2.61
N SER A 47 11.68 2.85 3.55
CA SER A 47 12.91 2.31 4.15
C SER A 47 12.60 1.19 5.13
N ASN A 48 11.63 1.40 6.00
CA ASN A 48 11.29 0.44 7.04
C ASN A 48 9.94 0.82 7.66
N PHE A 49 9.43 -0.04 8.52
CA PHE A 49 8.30 0.27 9.38
C PHE A 49 8.42 -0.53 10.67
N LYS A 50 7.74 -0.08 11.70
CA LYS A 50 7.64 -0.82 12.96
C LYS A 50 6.27 -0.62 13.57
N VAL A 51 5.80 -1.63 14.29
CA VAL A 51 4.51 -1.61 14.96
C VAL A 51 4.77 -1.37 16.45
N GLU A 52 4.16 -0.35 17.01
CA GLU A 52 4.37 0.04 18.40
C GLU A 52 3.04 0.16 19.15
N GLY A 53 3.10 0.08 20.46
CA GLY A 53 1.95 0.25 21.34
C GLY A 53 1.40 -1.07 21.87
N ASP A 54 0.64 -0.98 22.97
CA ASP A 54 0.04 -2.16 23.61
C ASP A 54 -1.43 -2.34 23.23
N LEU A 55 -2.30 -1.43 23.68
CA LEU A 55 -3.72 -1.49 23.39
C LEU A 55 -4.07 -0.80 22.08
N MET A 56 -3.47 0.35 21.84
CA MET A 56 -3.66 1.08 20.58
C MET A 56 -2.36 1.07 19.81
N LYS A 57 -2.26 0.13 18.87
CA LYS A 57 -1.05 -0.03 18.08
C LYS A 57 -1.01 0.94 16.92
N THR A 58 0.18 1.44 16.64
CA THR A 58 0.45 2.27 15.47
C THR A 58 1.56 1.67 14.64
N ILE A 59 1.54 1.96 13.34
CA ILE A 59 2.63 1.64 12.43
C ILE A 59 3.41 2.91 12.22
N GLU A 60 4.68 2.92 12.55
CA GLU A 60 5.57 4.01 12.19
C GLU A 60 6.26 3.65 10.89
N VAL A 61 5.95 4.39 9.83
CA VAL A 61 6.50 4.17 8.49
C VAL A 61 7.64 5.14 8.28
N GLU A 62 8.84 4.61 8.00
CA GLU A 62 10.01 5.42 7.68
C GLU A 62 10.07 5.61 6.17
N LEU A 63 9.88 6.83 5.73
CA LEU A 63 9.83 7.18 4.32
C LEU A 63 11.24 7.19 3.70
N LYS A 64 11.29 7.04 2.39
CA LYS A 64 12.52 6.92 1.64
C LYS A 64 12.57 8.00 0.57
N TYR A 65 13.75 8.61 0.44
CA TYR A 65 14.00 9.62 -0.58
C TYR A 65 15.29 9.31 -1.33
N GLY A 66 15.42 9.82 -2.55
CA GLY A 66 16.61 9.64 -3.34
C GLY A 66 17.75 10.55 -2.91
N PRO A 67 18.94 10.44 -3.59
CA PRO A 67 20.14 11.19 -3.21
C PRO A 67 19.97 12.71 -3.21
N ASN A 68 19.12 13.23 -4.08
CA ASN A 68 18.84 14.66 -4.17
C ASN A 68 17.53 15.03 -3.48
N ASN A 69 17.13 14.24 -2.48
CA ASN A 69 15.88 14.41 -1.73
C ASN A 69 14.63 14.29 -2.62
N GLU A 70 14.74 13.61 -3.76
CA GLU A 70 13.60 13.34 -4.63
C GLU A 70 12.71 12.25 -4.05
N LYS A 71 11.42 12.31 -4.36
CA LYS A 71 10.44 11.33 -3.89
C LYS A 71 10.67 9.98 -4.55
N VAL A 72 10.68 8.91 -3.76
CA VAL A 72 10.67 7.53 -4.27
C VAL A 72 9.25 7.14 -4.65
N ILE A 73 8.27 7.51 -3.82
CA ILE A 73 6.86 7.30 -4.15
C ILE A 73 6.37 8.50 -4.95
N THR A 74 5.90 8.24 -6.18
CA THR A 74 5.30 9.29 -7.01
C THR A 74 3.85 9.51 -6.61
N ASP A 75 3.07 8.42 -6.48
CA ASP A 75 1.68 8.52 -6.05
C ASP A 75 1.18 7.16 -5.50
N LEU A 76 0.07 7.25 -4.78
CA LEU A 76 -0.65 6.09 -4.24
C LEU A 76 -2.13 6.31 -4.54
N LYS A 77 -2.76 5.36 -5.24
CA LYS A 77 -4.15 5.48 -5.66
C LYS A 77 -5.00 4.34 -5.09
N ARG A 78 -6.05 4.69 -4.35
CA ARG A 78 -7.04 3.73 -3.90
C ARG A 78 -7.89 3.27 -5.07
N ILE A 79 -8.02 1.98 -5.29
CA ILE A 79 -8.78 1.41 -6.41
C ILE A 79 -10.11 0.87 -5.93
N SER A 80 -10.10 -0.22 -5.14
CA SER A 80 -11.33 -0.77 -4.58
C SER A 80 -11.74 0.03 -3.35
N LYS A 81 -12.98 0.46 -3.30
CA LYS A 81 -13.50 1.31 -2.20
C LYS A 81 -14.69 0.63 -1.56
N PRO A 82 -15.03 0.96 -0.30
CA PRO A 82 -16.19 0.35 0.36
C PRO A 82 -17.49 0.47 -0.44
N GLY A 83 -17.70 1.59 -1.14
CA GLY A 83 -18.89 1.81 -1.95
C GLY A 83 -18.80 1.28 -3.38
N LEU A 84 -17.61 0.85 -3.82
CA LEU A 84 -17.38 0.37 -5.18
C LEU A 84 -16.18 -0.57 -5.18
N ARG A 85 -16.46 -1.86 -4.98
CA ARG A 85 -15.41 -2.88 -4.94
C ARG A 85 -14.92 -3.21 -6.35
N VAL A 86 -13.60 -3.41 -6.48
CA VAL A 86 -12.96 -3.74 -7.75
C VAL A 86 -12.19 -5.05 -7.59
N TYR A 87 -12.53 -6.03 -8.41
CA TYR A 87 -11.91 -7.35 -8.39
C TYR A 87 -11.24 -7.62 -9.73
N SER A 88 -10.22 -8.47 -9.73
CA SER A 88 -9.55 -8.91 -10.93
C SER A 88 -9.38 -10.42 -10.92
N LYS A 89 -9.66 -11.04 -12.06
CA LYS A 89 -9.39 -12.46 -12.27
C LYS A 89 -7.90 -12.64 -12.55
N VAL A 90 -7.41 -13.87 -12.41
CA VAL A 90 -5.99 -14.18 -12.54
C VAL A 90 -5.41 -13.77 -13.91
N ASP A 91 -6.20 -13.87 -14.97
CA ASP A 91 -5.77 -13.52 -16.33
C ASP A 91 -5.92 -12.02 -16.65
N GLU A 92 -6.51 -11.25 -15.74
CA GLU A 92 -6.79 -9.83 -15.94
C GLU A 92 -6.10 -8.95 -14.91
N ILE A 93 -5.11 -9.47 -14.19
CA ILE A 93 -4.42 -8.72 -13.14
C ILE A 93 -3.73 -7.50 -13.74
N PRO A 94 -4.01 -6.29 -13.25
CA PRO A 94 -3.48 -5.06 -13.85
C PRO A 94 -1.97 -4.93 -13.66
N ARG A 95 -1.34 -4.22 -14.60
CA ARG A 95 0.04 -3.78 -14.48
C ARG A 95 0.04 -2.27 -14.29
N VAL A 96 0.86 -1.79 -13.39
CA VAL A 96 0.96 -0.35 -13.09
C VAL A 96 2.21 0.20 -13.79
N LEU A 97 2.03 1.15 -14.70
CA LEU A 97 3.13 1.76 -15.46
C LEU A 97 4.06 0.72 -16.08
N ASN A 98 3.50 -0.30 -16.74
CA ASN A 98 4.24 -1.38 -17.40
C ASN A 98 5.22 -2.10 -16.45
N GLY A 99 4.85 -2.21 -15.17
CA GLY A 99 5.65 -2.92 -14.18
C GLY A 99 6.59 -2.04 -13.35
N LEU A 100 6.62 -0.74 -13.60
CA LEU A 100 7.40 0.20 -12.78
C LEU A 100 6.75 0.45 -11.42
N GLY A 101 5.41 0.35 -11.36
CA GLY A 101 4.66 0.41 -10.11
C GLY A 101 4.12 -0.96 -9.73
N ILE A 102 3.35 -0.99 -8.65
CA ILE A 102 2.71 -2.21 -8.16
C ILE A 102 1.22 -2.00 -7.96
N ALA A 103 0.46 -3.10 -8.10
CA ALA A 103 -0.90 -3.19 -7.59
C ALA A 103 -0.86 -4.03 -6.33
N VAL A 104 -1.58 -3.60 -5.30
CA VAL A 104 -1.73 -4.36 -4.05
C VAL A 104 -3.07 -5.07 -4.11
N ILE A 105 -3.04 -6.40 -4.02
CA ILE A 105 -4.21 -7.23 -4.24
C ILE A 105 -4.48 -8.10 -3.02
N SER A 106 -5.73 -8.09 -2.55
CA SER A 106 -6.18 -8.97 -1.47
C SER A 106 -6.65 -10.28 -2.06
N THR A 107 -5.95 -11.36 -1.76
CA THR A 107 -6.24 -12.69 -2.32
C THR A 107 -6.54 -13.70 -1.21
N SER A 108 -6.94 -14.90 -1.61
CA SER A 108 -7.12 -16.01 -0.68
C SER A 108 -5.80 -16.43 0.00
N GLU A 109 -4.67 -16.05 -0.57
CA GLU A 109 -3.34 -16.35 -0.02
C GLU A 109 -2.71 -15.13 0.65
N GLY A 110 -3.50 -14.13 1.00
CA GLY A 110 -3.05 -12.92 1.69
C GLY A 110 -2.96 -11.72 0.78
N ILE A 111 -2.32 -10.67 1.27
CA ILE A 111 -2.10 -9.44 0.51
C ILE A 111 -0.84 -9.62 -0.33
N LEU A 112 -0.99 -9.50 -1.64
CA LEU A 112 0.08 -9.74 -2.61
C LEU A 112 0.24 -8.55 -3.55
N THR A 113 1.41 -8.45 -4.19
CA THR A 113 1.57 -7.58 -5.35
C THR A 113 0.96 -8.25 -6.57
N ASP A 114 0.72 -7.46 -7.62
CA ASP A 114 0.25 -8.00 -8.91
C ASP A 114 1.19 -9.08 -9.45
N LYS A 115 2.49 -8.88 -9.33
CA LYS A 115 3.49 -9.85 -9.77
C LYS A 115 3.39 -11.16 -9.01
N GLN A 116 3.28 -11.09 -7.68
CA GLN A 116 3.11 -12.28 -6.84
C GLN A 116 1.80 -13.00 -7.13
N ALA A 117 0.72 -12.25 -7.33
CA ALA A 117 -0.58 -12.84 -7.66
C ALA A 117 -0.54 -13.57 -8.99
N ARG A 118 0.13 -13.01 -10.00
CA ARG A 118 0.32 -13.69 -11.30
C ARG A 118 1.14 -14.97 -11.15
N GLN A 119 2.21 -14.92 -10.37
CA GLN A 119 3.05 -16.09 -10.12
C GLN A 119 2.30 -17.22 -9.43
N LYS A 120 1.40 -16.87 -8.52
CA LYS A 120 0.59 -17.83 -7.76
C LYS A 120 -0.71 -18.21 -8.47
N HIS A 121 -1.00 -17.61 -9.61
CA HIS A 121 -2.23 -17.82 -10.38
C HIS A 121 -3.49 -17.58 -9.54
N VAL A 122 -3.51 -16.48 -8.79
CA VAL A 122 -4.67 -16.08 -7.98
C VAL A 122 -5.10 -14.68 -8.35
N GLY A 123 -6.41 -14.46 -8.40
CA GLY A 123 -6.99 -13.13 -8.51
C GLY A 123 -7.46 -12.65 -7.15
N GLY A 124 -8.05 -11.47 -7.09
CA GLY A 124 -8.57 -10.93 -5.86
C GLY A 124 -9.05 -9.51 -5.98
N GLU A 125 -9.24 -8.88 -4.83
CA GLU A 125 -9.66 -7.49 -4.75
C GLU A 125 -8.45 -6.57 -4.97
N VAL A 126 -8.56 -5.67 -5.94
CA VAL A 126 -7.49 -4.71 -6.25
C VAL A 126 -7.60 -3.53 -5.30
N LEU A 127 -6.76 -3.49 -4.28
CA LEU A 127 -6.86 -2.49 -3.22
C LEU A 127 -6.31 -1.14 -3.64
N ALA A 128 -5.15 -1.10 -4.25
CA ALA A 128 -4.46 0.15 -4.55
C ALA A 128 -3.39 -0.02 -5.61
N TYR A 129 -3.01 1.09 -6.23
CA TYR A 129 -1.82 1.19 -7.07
C TYR A 129 -0.81 2.10 -6.39
N ILE A 130 0.46 1.75 -6.47
CA ILE A 130 1.58 2.56 -5.95
C ILE A 130 2.67 2.62 -7.01
N TRP A 131 3.16 3.82 -7.26
CA TRP A 131 4.26 3.99 -8.22
C TRP A 131 5.16 5.16 -7.88
#